data_c845b65dafd14260ed5b1e09e37054f4
#
_entry.id   c845b65dafd14260ed5b1e09e37054f4
#
_cell.length_a   1.000
_cell.length_b   1.000
_cell.length_c   1.000
_cell.angle_alpha   90.00
_cell.angle_beta   90.00
_cell.angle_gamma   90.00
#
_symmetry.space_group_name_H-M   'P 1'
#
loop_
_entity.id
_entity.type
_entity.pdbx_description
1 polymer ?
#
loop_
_entity_poly.entity_id
_entity_poly.type
_entity_poly.pdbx_seq_one_letter_code
_entity_poly.pdbx_strand_id
1 'polypeptide(L)'
;MDQNRDSSIVPEFAERTAFDDVSSNYEELLSKGLSLSGETSNYFAEKRIKHSKTEYRKLGNKPGCIMDYGCGTGGSIKHLFDAFTPNQLIAADVSVESLKLVEDNFSNPKLKTLRIPQISNTLCDMCYCNGVFHHIPPNERSDAVHYIYNSLVTGGFLFLWENNPWNPATHWVMSKIPFDQDAQKIFPHKASHLLETEGFKILTVNYLFIFPKLLRILRPLERLFKKLPIGCQYLIIAQKA
;
A
#
# COMPACT_ATOMS: atom_id res chain seq x y z
N MET A 1 30.83 34.85 -8.46
CA MET A 1 30.78 35.14 -7.03
C MET A 1 29.32 35.05 -6.61
N ASP A 2 28.76 34.17 -5.91
CA ASP A 2 29.21 32.97 -5.25
C ASP A 2 28.02 32.04 -5.18
N GLN A 3 28.19 30.84 -5.65
CA GLN A 3 27.16 29.79 -5.59
C GLN A 3 27.46 28.99 -4.32
N ASN A 4 26.60 29.05 -3.36
CA ASN A 4 26.50 28.01 -2.35
C ASN A 4 25.02 27.81 -2.01
N ARG A 5 24.33 26.95 -2.77
CA ARG A 5 23.09 26.32 -2.31
C ARG A 5 23.50 25.09 -1.50
N ASP A 6 23.50 25.28 -0.21
CA ASP A 6 23.66 24.24 0.78
C ASP A 6 22.57 23.18 0.61
N SER A 7 23.01 21.98 0.22
CA SER A 7 22.17 20.80 -0.07
C SER A 7 22.06 19.91 1.15
N SER A 8 21.60 20.44 2.29
CA SER A 8 21.44 19.63 3.50
C SER A 8 20.28 20.13 4.39
N ILE A 9 19.06 20.06 3.87
CA ILE A 9 17.89 20.01 4.73
C ILE A 9 17.20 18.68 4.41
N VAL A 10 17.75 17.59 4.98
CA VAL A 10 16.98 16.38 5.21
C VAL A 10 16.07 16.69 6.40
N PRO A 11 14.73 16.65 6.27
CA PRO A 11 13.87 16.83 7.42
C PRO A 11 14.24 15.76 8.47
N GLU A 12 14.46 16.19 9.69
CA GLU A 12 14.64 15.32 10.85
C GLU A 12 13.30 14.63 11.10
N PHE A 13 13.11 13.48 10.42
CA PHE A 13 11.96 12.62 10.68
C PHE A 13 12.06 12.16 12.13
N ALA A 14 10.97 12.29 12.86
CA ALA A 14 10.86 11.88 14.25
C ALA A 14 11.54 10.53 14.46
N GLU A 15 12.44 10.44 15.42
CA GLU A 15 13.24 9.23 15.68
C GLU A 15 12.38 8.00 15.97
N ARG A 16 11.09 8.19 16.28
CA ARG A 16 10.14 7.13 16.60
C ARG A 16 8.78 7.42 15.98
N THR A 17 8.25 6.48 15.23
CA THR A 17 6.90 6.59 14.64
C THR A 17 5.86 5.92 15.55
N ALA A 18 4.58 6.32 15.43
CA ALA A 18 3.48 5.67 16.15
C ALA A 18 3.38 4.16 15.85
N PHE A 19 3.95 3.70 14.72
CA PHE A 19 4.01 2.30 14.31
C PHE A 19 5.06 1.48 15.04
N ASP A 20 6.13 2.11 15.55
CA ASP A 20 7.19 1.40 16.29
C ASP A 20 6.63 0.78 17.58
N ASP A 21 5.71 1.47 18.26
CA ASP A 21 5.09 0.99 19.50
C ASP A 21 4.05 -0.12 19.28
N VAL A 22 3.53 -0.28 18.06
CA VAL A 22 2.43 -1.21 17.74
C VAL A 22 2.92 -2.43 16.95
N SER A 23 4.12 -2.37 16.38
CA SER A 23 4.65 -3.40 15.47
C SER A 23 4.60 -4.82 16.05
N SER A 24 4.89 -4.99 17.35
CA SER A 24 4.88 -6.29 18.01
C SER A 24 3.48 -6.91 18.19
N ASN A 25 2.40 -6.10 18.26
CA ASN A 25 1.02 -6.53 18.48
C ASN A 25 0.11 -6.24 17.28
N TYR A 26 0.70 -5.80 16.17
CA TYR A 26 -0.04 -5.33 14.98
C TYR A 26 -1.05 -6.37 14.46
N GLU A 27 -0.62 -7.61 14.26
CA GLU A 27 -1.47 -8.70 13.75
C GLU A 27 -2.65 -9.02 14.68
N GLU A 28 -2.45 -8.99 15.99
CA GLU A 28 -3.53 -9.24 16.96
C GLU A 28 -4.58 -8.13 16.91
N LEU A 29 -4.15 -6.88 16.90
CA LEU A 29 -5.03 -5.71 16.84
C LEU A 29 -5.83 -5.66 15.55
N LEU A 30 -5.16 -5.93 14.42
CA LEU A 30 -5.80 -6.01 13.11
C LEU A 30 -6.82 -7.16 13.05
N SER A 31 -6.49 -8.32 13.61
CA SER A 31 -7.39 -9.48 13.68
C SER A 31 -8.67 -9.19 14.44
N LYS A 32 -8.59 -8.46 15.57
CA LYS A 32 -9.77 -8.02 16.33
C LYS A 32 -10.69 -7.12 15.50
N GLY A 33 -10.12 -6.17 14.76
CA GLY A 33 -10.89 -5.29 13.88
C GLY A 33 -11.58 -6.05 12.73
N LEU A 34 -10.90 -7.03 12.15
CA LEU A 34 -11.41 -7.82 11.03
C LEU A 34 -12.46 -8.88 11.41
N SER A 35 -12.72 -9.11 12.70
CA SER A 35 -13.60 -10.18 13.20
C SER A 35 -14.99 -10.20 12.54
N LEU A 36 -15.60 -9.05 12.25
CA LEU A 36 -16.89 -8.95 11.55
C LEU A 36 -16.86 -9.48 10.13
N SER A 37 -15.74 -9.36 9.42
CA SER A 37 -15.63 -9.90 8.07
C SER A 37 -15.64 -11.42 8.08
N GLY A 38 -15.28 -12.03 9.22
CA GLY A 38 -15.02 -13.46 9.41
C GLY A 38 -13.75 -13.94 8.71
N GLU A 39 -12.92 -13.02 8.19
CA GLU A 39 -11.69 -13.33 7.45
C GLU A 39 -10.46 -12.78 8.20
N THR A 40 -9.28 -13.29 7.85
CA THR A 40 -7.99 -12.92 8.43
C THR A 40 -7.29 -11.82 7.62
N SER A 41 -6.32 -11.14 8.23
CA SER A 41 -5.41 -10.21 7.54
C SER A 41 -4.74 -10.87 6.32
N ASN A 42 -4.27 -12.11 6.50
CA ASN A 42 -3.65 -12.91 5.46
C ASN A 42 -4.58 -13.17 4.26
N TYR A 43 -5.89 -13.45 4.51
CA TYR A 43 -6.88 -13.60 3.45
C TYR A 43 -6.98 -12.32 2.60
N PHE A 44 -7.07 -11.16 3.25
CA PHE A 44 -7.16 -9.89 2.54
C PHE A 44 -5.87 -9.56 1.76
N ALA A 45 -4.69 -9.81 2.34
CA ALA A 45 -3.41 -9.65 1.65
C ALA A 45 -3.33 -10.53 0.39
N GLU A 46 -3.64 -11.83 0.52
CA GLU A 46 -3.69 -12.76 -0.62
C GLU A 46 -4.64 -12.27 -1.73
N LYS A 47 -5.86 -11.85 -1.36
CA LYS A 47 -6.88 -11.44 -2.33
C LYS A 47 -6.52 -10.14 -3.04
N ARG A 48 -6.01 -9.12 -2.31
CA ARG A 48 -5.50 -7.89 -2.92
C ARG A 48 -4.41 -8.17 -3.95
N ILE A 49 -3.43 -8.97 -3.57
CA ILE A 49 -2.29 -9.27 -4.45
C ILE A 49 -2.72 -10.14 -5.64
N LYS A 50 -3.61 -11.11 -5.45
CA LYS A 50 -4.18 -11.90 -6.55
C LYS A 50 -4.96 -11.02 -7.54
N HIS A 51 -5.72 -10.05 -7.04
CA HIS A 51 -6.41 -9.08 -7.88
C HIS A 51 -5.41 -8.17 -8.61
N SER A 52 -4.42 -7.64 -7.90
CA SER A 52 -3.34 -6.83 -8.49
C SER A 52 -2.62 -7.59 -9.61
N LYS A 53 -2.29 -8.88 -9.41
CA LYS A 53 -1.71 -9.73 -10.45
C LYS A 53 -2.61 -9.86 -11.68
N THR A 54 -3.92 -10.02 -11.45
CA THR A 54 -4.89 -10.14 -12.54
C THR A 54 -4.98 -8.87 -13.37
N GLU A 55 -4.97 -7.70 -12.72
CA GLU A 55 -4.99 -6.41 -13.40
C GLU A 55 -3.63 -6.11 -14.06
N TYR A 56 -2.51 -6.37 -13.38
CA TYR A 56 -1.16 -6.15 -13.94
C TYR A 56 -0.93 -6.92 -15.25
N ARG A 57 -1.40 -8.18 -15.33
CA ARG A 57 -1.30 -9.00 -16.56
C ARG A 57 -1.98 -8.40 -17.80
N LYS A 58 -2.90 -7.45 -17.61
CA LYS A 58 -3.56 -6.73 -18.71
C LYS A 58 -2.76 -5.52 -19.16
N LEU A 59 -1.82 -5.05 -18.35
CA LEU A 59 -1.09 -3.81 -18.56
C LEU A 59 0.32 -4.04 -19.13
N GLY A 60 0.92 -5.20 -18.85
CA GLY A 60 2.29 -5.45 -19.29
C GLY A 60 2.82 -6.82 -18.92
N ASN A 61 4.13 -6.98 -19.12
CA ASN A 61 4.87 -8.16 -18.74
C ASN A 61 5.05 -8.22 -17.21
N LYS A 62 5.50 -9.38 -16.72
CA LYS A 62 5.84 -9.60 -15.33
C LYS A 62 6.83 -8.53 -14.81
N PRO A 63 6.58 -7.91 -13.62
CA PRO A 63 7.49 -6.93 -13.06
C PRO A 63 8.81 -7.59 -12.63
N GLY A 64 9.93 -6.99 -13.00
CA GLY A 64 11.27 -7.39 -12.56
C GLY A 64 11.57 -6.92 -11.14
N CYS A 65 11.22 -5.68 -10.84
CA CYS A 65 11.35 -5.07 -9.51
C CYS A 65 10.00 -4.58 -8.99
N ILE A 66 9.70 -4.91 -7.73
CA ILE A 66 8.50 -4.44 -7.01
C ILE A 66 8.94 -3.70 -5.76
N MET A 67 8.33 -2.53 -5.49
CA MET A 67 8.39 -1.86 -4.19
C MET A 67 7.09 -2.11 -3.42
N ASP A 68 7.18 -2.55 -2.17
CA ASP A 68 6.07 -2.55 -1.19
C ASP A 68 6.26 -1.30 -0.32
N TYR A 69 5.52 -0.23 -0.64
CA TYR A 69 5.60 1.07 0.04
C TYR A 69 4.70 1.08 1.26
N GLY A 70 5.29 1.29 2.44
CA GLY A 70 4.64 1.12 3.73
C GLY A 70 4.42 -0.37 4.02
N CYS A 71 5.48 -1.17 3.92
CA CYS A 71 5.41 -2.63 4.02
C CYS A 71 5.03 -3.13 5.42
N GLY A 72 5.12 -2.28 6.46
CA GLY A 72 4.91 -2.64 7.84
C GLY A 72 5.74 -3.87 8.23
N THR A 73 5.13 -4.80 8.94
CA THR A 73 5.77 -6.06 9.38
C THR A 73 5.91 -7.12 8.28
N GLY A 74 5.64 -6.77 7.00
CA GLY A 74 5.86 -7.64 5.85
C GLY A 74 4.71 -8.55 5.45
N GLY A 75 3.48 -8.26 5.91
CA GLY A 75 2.29 -9.09 5.62
C GLY A 75 1.99 -9.32 4.13
N SER A 76 2.49 -8.47 3.23
CA SER A 76 2.34 -8.58 1.78
C SER A 76 3.48 -9.33 1.08
N ILE A 77 4.67 -9.39 1.70
CA ILE A 77 5.93 -9.82 1.06
C ILE A 77 5.83 -11.22 0.46
N LYS A 78 5.40 -12.21 1.27
CA LYS A 78 5.26 -13.59 0.79
C LYS A 78 4.32 -13.68 -0.42
N HIS A 79 3.18 -13.01 -0.36
CA HIS A 79 2.18 -13.03 -1.41
C HIS A 79 2.67 -12.32 -2.69
N LEU A 80 3.48 -11.26 -2.57
CA LEU A 80 4.10 -10.59 -3.71
C LEU A 80 5.11 -11.50 -4.40
N PHE A 81 5.96 -12.21 -3.65
CA PHE A 81 6.87 -13.20 -4.21
C PHE A 81 6.12 -14.35 -4.90
N ASP A 82 5.11 -14.93 -4.26
CA ASP A 82 4.32 -16.05 -4.81
C ASP A 82 3.54 -15.63 -6.06
N ALA A 83 3.04 -14.41 -6.08
CA ALA A 83 2.22 -13.94 -7.19
C ALA A 83 3.05 -13.52 -8.40
N PHE A 84 4.10 -12.72 -8.20
CA PHE A 84 4.84 -12.06 -9.27
C PHE A 84 6.20 -12.67 -9.54
N THR A 85 6.78 -13.41 -8.58
CA THR A 85 8.14 -13.97 -8.66
C THR A 85 9.15 -12.93 -9.20
N PRO A 86 9.27 -11.73 -8.58
CA PRO A 86 10.13 -10.68 -9.08
C PRO A 86 11.61 -11.05 -8.96
N ASN A 87 12.48 -10.35 -9.69
CA ASN A 87 13.92 -10.46 -9.52
C ASN A 87 14.39 -9.75 -8.25
N GLN A 88 13.69 -8.67 -7.86
CA GLN A 88 13.91 -7.91 -6.65
C GLN A 88 12.59 -7.43 -6.05
N LEU A 89 12.47 -7.47 -4.72
CA LEU A 89 11.41 -6.83 -3.96
C LEU A 89 12.05 -5.89 -2.95
N ILE A 90 11.59 -4.65 -2.93
CA ILE A 90 12.03 -3.61 -1.98
C ILE A 90 10.89 -3.40 -0.99
N ALA A 91 11.12 -3.78 0.25
CA ALA A 91 10.22 -3.51 1.38
C ALA A 91 10.59 -2.14 1.98
N ALA A 92 9.78 -1.12 1.72
CA ALA A 92 10.06 0.25 2.14
C ALA A 92 9.10 0.69 3.24
N ASP A 93 9.63 1.22 4.35
CA ASP A 93 8.85 1.73 5.47
C ASP A 93 9.59 2.88 6.18
N VAL A 94 8.87 3.70 6.93
CA VAL A 94 9.43 4.74 7.81
C VAL A 94 9.89 4.15 9.15
N SER A 95 9.26 3.07 9.61
CA SER A 95 9.54 2.38 10.88
C SER A 95 10.74 1.45 10.77
N VAL A 96 11.76 1.72 11.57
CA VAL A 96 12.98 0.87 11.67
C VAL A 96 12.63 -0.48 12.27
N GLU A 97 11.76 -0.51 13.28
CA GLU A 97 11.32 -1.72 13.96
C GLU A 97 10.56 -2.64 13.01
N SER A 98 9.68 -2.08 12.16
CA SER A 98 8.98 -2.84 11.13
C SER A 98 9.94 -3.46 10.12
N LEU A 99 10.93 -2.70 9.64
CA LEU A 99 11.95 -3.20 8.71
C LEU A 99 12.82 -4.29 9.34
N LYS A 100 13.17 -4.15 10.61
CA LYS A 100 13.89 -5.19 11.36
C LYS A 100 13.10 -6.49 11.46
N LEU A 101 11.80 -6.41 11.75
CA LEU A 101 10.91 -7.59 11.74
C LEU A 101 10.85 -8.25 10.36
N VAL A 102 10.87 -7.46 9.28
CA VAL A 102 10.95 -7.99 7.91
C VAL A 102 12.27 -8.74 7.71
N GLU A 103 13.41 -8.18 8.12
CA GLU A 103 14.74 -8.83 7.99
C GLU A 103 14.83 -10.12 8.80
N ASP A 104 14.28 -10.13 10.02
CA ASP A 104 14.29 -11.29 10.90
C ASP A 104 13.39 -12.43 10.38
N ASN A 105 12.25 -12.10 9.75
CA ASN A 105 11.24 -13.07 9.32
C ASN A 105 11.42 -13.57 7.88
N PHE A 106 12.16 -12.85 7.02
CA PHE A 106 12.28 -13.19 5.61
C PHE A 106 13.75 -13.35 5.18
N SER A 107 14.18 -14.59 5.02
CA SER A 107 15.51 -14.91 4.47
C SER A 107 15.44 -15.15 2.95
N ASN A 108 15.39 -14.07 2.16
CA ASN A 108 15.34 -14.14 0.70
C ASN A 108 16.34 -13.15 0.07
N PRO A 109 17.33 -13.61 -0.71
CA PRO A 109 18.37 -12.74 -1.28
C PRO A 109 17.83 -11.70 -2.29
N LYS A 110 16.59 -11.86 -2.76
CA LYS A 110 15.89 -10.92 -3.65
C LYS A 110 15.11 -9.85 -2.87
N LEU A 111 14.99 -9.97 -1.55
CA LEU A 111 14.35 -8.99 -0.70
C LEU A 111 15.41 -7.98 -0.23
N LYS A 112 15.06 -6.70 -0.31
CA LYS A 112 15.82 -5.62 0.31
C LYS A 112 14.89 -4.77 1.15
N THR A 113 15.33 -4.36 2.31
CA THR A 113 14.66 -3.34 3.13
C THR A 113 15.17 -1.95 2.76
N LEU A 114 14.31 -0.95 2.87
CA LEU A 114 14.65 0.44 2.58
C LEU A 114 13.89 1.37 3.54
N ARG A 115 14.63 2.13 4.33
CA ARG A 115 14.02 3.15 5.19
C ARG A 115 13.65 4.38 4.38
N ILE A 116 12.37 4.75 4.38
CA ILE A 116 11.89 6.00 3.80
C ILE A 116 12.38 7.16 4.69
N PRO A 117 12.92 8.26 4.14
CA PRO A 117 12.90 8.68 2.74
C PRO A 117 14.14 8.33 1.91
N GLN A 118 14.96 7.36 2.32
CA GLN A 118 16.10 6.93 1.51
C GLN A 118 15.63 6.52 0.11
N ILE A 119 16.39 6.91 -0.91
CA ILE A 119 16.07 6.60 -2.31
C ILE A 119 16.84 5.36 -2.73
N SER A 120 16.13 4.39 -3.31
CA SER A 120 16.75 3.22 -3.91
C SER A 120 17.47 3.59 -5.21
N ASN A 121 18.66 3.02 -5.43
CA ASN A 121 19.34 3.09 -6.72
C ASN A 121 18.67 2.23 -7.81
N THR A 122 17.66 1.43 -7.45
CA THR A 122 16.91 0.57 -8.37
C THR A 122 15.52 1.13 -8.56
N LEU A 123 15.16 1.48 -9.80
CA LEU A 123 13.80 1.82 -10.16
C LEU A 123 12.95 0.57 -10.31
N CYS A 124 11.70 0.64 -9.87
CA CYS A 124 10.76 -0.47 -9.87
C CYS A 124 9.76 -0.39 -11.03
N ASP A 125 9.32 -1.55 -11.53
CA ASP A 125 8.26 -1.66 -12.53
C ASP A 125 6.88 -1.48 -11.89
N MET A 126 6.77 -1.83 -10.61
CA MET A 126 5.54 -1.78 -9.84
C MET A 126 5.81 -1.27 -8.43
N CYS A 127 5.00 -0.33 -7.96
CA CYS A 127 4.85 -0.01 -6.56
C CYS A 127 3.50 -0.56 -6.07
N TYR A 128 3.54 -1.39 -5.02
CA TYR A 128 2.38 -1.82 -4.26
C TYR A 128 2.33 -0.99 -2.98
N CYS A 129 1.18 -0.39 -2.69
CA CYS A 129 0.96 0.40 -1.49
C CYS A 129 -0.41 0.05 -0.93
N ASN A 130 -0.49 -0.39 0.33
CA ASN A 130 -1.74 -0.83 0.92
C ASN A 130 -1.95 -0.28 2.32
N GLY A 131 -3.00 0.53 2.49
CA GLY A 131 -3.39 1.00 3.81
C GLY A 131 -2.40 1.97 4.45
N VAL A 132 -1.76 2.83 3.67
CA VAL A 132 -0.69 3.74 4.12
C VAL A 132 -1.16 5.20 4.13
N PHE A 133 -1.84 5.63 3.06
CA PHE A 133 -2.13 7.06 2.86
C PHE A 133 -3.09 7.65 3.89
N HIS A 134 -3.94 6.83 4.52
CA HIS A 134 -4.81 7.30 5.58
C HIS A 134 -4.05 7.58 6.91
N HIS A 135 -2.82 7.09 7.04
CA HIS A 135 -1.92 7.43 8.15
C HIS A 135 -1.01 8.62 7.85
N ILE A 136 -0.85 9.01 6.58
CA ILE A 136 -0.04 10.16 6.20
C ILE A 136 -0.88 11.44 6.37
N PRO A 137 -0.37 12.46 7.11
CA PRO A 137 -1.02 13.76 7.18
C PRO A 137 -1.30 14.34 5.80
N PRO A 138 -2.45 14.99 5.57
CA PRO A 138 -2.84 15.47 4.24
C PRO A 138 -1.80 16.36 3.55
N ASN A 139 -1.06 17.17 4.31
CA ASN A 139 0.00 18.05 3.81
C ASN A 139 1.28 17.32 3.39
N GLU A 140 1.46 16.06 3.80
CA GLU A 140 2.64 15.25 3.49
C GLU A 140 2.37 14.20 2.40
N ARG A 141 1.10 14.04 2.00
CA ARG A 141 0.71 13.03 1.00
C ARG A 141 1.31 13.29 -0.39
N SER A 142 1.52 14.55 -0.75
CA SER A 142 2.19 14.93 -2.01
C SER A 142 3.63 14.43 -2.04
N ASP A 143 4.38 14.60 -0.95
CA ASP A 143 5.76 14.13 -0.84
C ASP A 143 5.83 12.60 -0.94
N ALA A 144 4.88 11.89 -0.33
CA ALA A 144 4.79 10.44 -0.43
C ALA A 144 4.52 9.98 -1.88
N VAL A 145 3.61 10.65 -2.60
CA VAL A 145 3.35 10.36 -4.02
C VAL A 145 4.56 10.68 -4.87
N HIS A 146 5.21 11.81 -4.63
CA HIS A 146 6.44 12.22 -5.32
C HIS A 146 7.57 11.18 -5.13
N TYR A 147 7.75 10.68 -3.90
CA TYR A 147 8.70 9.60 -3.60
C TYR A 147 8.38 8.33 -4.41
N ILE A 148 7.12 7.89 -4.42
CA ILE A 148 6.67 6.72 -5.19
C ILE A 148 6.90 6.94 -6.69
N TYR A 149 6.54 8.12 -7.20
CA TYR A 149 6.74 8.47 -8.60
C TYR A 149 8.21 8.34 -9.02
N ASN A 150 9.13 8.89 -8.21
CA ASN A 150 10.56 8.83 -8.48
C ASN A 150 11.18 7.44 -8.32
N SER A 151 10.52 6.55 -7.57
CA SER A 151 10.94 5.15 -7.39
C SER A 151 10.53 4.23 -8.55
N LEU A 152 9.67 4.70 -9.46
CA LEU A 152 9.19 3.93 -10.59
C LEU A 152 9.96 4.26 -11.89
N VAL A 153 10.12 3.26 -12.75
CA VAL A 153 10.53 3.48 -14.15
C VAL A 153 9.43 4.25 -14.89
N THR A 154 9.79 4.95 -15.99
CA THR A 154 8.78 5.49 -16.92
C THR A 154 7.94 4.34 -17.47
N GLY A 155 6.62 4.51 -17.47
CA GLY A 155 5.66 3.44 -17.78
C GLY A 155 5.39 2.45 -16.65
N GLY A 156 6.07 2.57 -15.50
CA GLY A 156 5.82 1.76 -14.31
C GLY A 156 4.47 2.05 -13.66
N PHE A 157 4.01 1.15 -12.80
CA PHE A 157 2.65 1.19 -12.26
C PHE A 157 2.62 1.32 -10.74
N LEU A 158 1.73 2.17 -10.24
CA LEU A 158 1.31 2.21 -8.84
C LEU A 158 0.00 1.45 -8.67
N PHE A 159 -0.03 0.54 -7.68
CA PHE A 159 -1.21 -0.15 -7.18
C PHE A 159 -1.51 0.34 -5.77
N LEU A 160 -2.35 1.36 -5.66
CA LEU A 160 -2.74 1.98 -4.39
C LEU A 160 -4.04 1.36 -3.88
N TRP A 161 -3.94 0.63 -2.76
CA TRP A 161 -5.06 0.07 -2.02
C TRP A 161 -5.36 0.90 -0.79
N GLU A 162 -6.63 1.31 -0.65
CA GLU A 162 -7.06 2.08 0.51
C GLU A 162 -8.46 1.67 0.99
N ASN A 163 -8.75 1.99 2.22
CA ASN A 163 -10.05 1.81 2.85
C ASN A 163 -11.08 2.76 2.23
N ASN A 164 -12.26 2.23 1.86
CA ASN A 164 -13.29 3.02 1.19
C ASN A 164 -14.09 3.86 2.21
N PRO A 165 -13.99 5.21 2.17
CA PRO A 165 -14.71 6.08 3.12
C PRO A 165 -16.23 6.06 2.97
N TRP A 166 -16.76 5.63 1.83
CA TRP A 166 -18.21 5.56 1.62
C TRP A 166 -18.85 4.29 2.22
N ASN A 167 -18.05 3.26 2.53
CA ASN A 167 -18.58 2.01 3.05
C ASN A 167 -18.69 2.06 4.59
N PRO A 168 -19.91 1.91 5.18
CA PRO A 168 -20.10 1.98 6.63
C PRO A 168 -19.41 0.84 7.39
N ALA A 169 -19.26 -0.35 6.79
CA ALA A 169 -18.53 -1.44 7.42
C ALA A 169 -17.04 -1.12 7.59
N THR A 170 -16.46 -0.36 6.64
CA THR A 170 -15.08 0.15 6.76
C THR A 170 -14.92 1.04 7.98
N HIS A 171 -15.86 1.97 8.22
CA HIS A 171 -15.82 2.85 9.40
C HIS A 171 -15.88 2.05 10.70
N TRP A 172 -16.75 1.03 10.73
CA TRP A 172 -16.88 0.19 11.91
C TRP A 172 -15.61 -0.63 12.17
N VAL A 173 -15.02 -1.27 11.15
CA VAL A 173 -13.75 -2.03 11.26
C VAL A 173 -12.64 -1.12 11.79
N MET A 174 -12.42 0.03 11.14
CA MET A 174 -11.35 0.97 11.52
C MET A 174 -11.53 1.51 12.96
N SER A 175 -12.77 1.72 13.44
CA SER A 175 -13.01 2.16 14.81
C SER A 175 -12.62 1.12 15.87
N LYS A 176 -12.40 -0.13 15.48
CA LYS A 176 -11.97 -1.22 16.37
C LYS A 176 -10.46 -1.45 16.35
N ILE A 177 -9.76 -0.83 15.43
CA ILE A 177 -8.31 -0.93 15.26
C ILE A 177 -7.69 0.32 15.91
N PRO A 178 -6.93 0.18 17.01
CA PRO A 178 -6.45 1.35 17.77
C PRO A 178 -5.62 2.34 16.94
N PHE A 179 -4.75 1.85 16.06
CA PHE A 179 -3.91 2.70 15.20
C PHE A 179 -4.63 3.30 13.99
N ASP A 180 -5.89 2.88 13.73
CA ASP A 180 -6.74 3.45 12.67
C ASP A 180 -7.75 4.49 13.21
N GLN A 181 -7.82 4.71 14.52
CA GLN A 181 -8.81 5.61 15.12
C GLN A 181 -8.62 7.05 14.66
N ASP A 182 -7.37 7.50 14.57
CA ASP A 182 -7.00 8.86 14.13
C ASP A 182 -6.71 8.93 12.62
N ALA A 183 -6.88 7.80 11.91
CA ALA A 183 -6.57 7.72 10.49
C ALA A 183 -7.50 8.61 9.64
N GLN A 184 -6.91 9.43 8.80
CA GLN A 184 -7.62 10.35 7.92
C GLN A 184 -7.88 9.70 6.56
N LYS A 185 -9.01 9.00 6.46
CA LYS A 185 -9.41 8.31 5.21
C LYS A 185 -9.36 9.25 4.01
N ILE A 186 -8.85 8.74 2.90
CA ILE A 186 -8.79 9.48 1.64
C ILE A 186 -9.86 8.96 0.67
N PHE A 187 -10.67 9.87 0.13
CA PHE A 187 -11.67 9.52 -0.87
C PHE A 187 -11.01 9.18 -2.22
N PRO A 188 -11.51 8.19 -2.97
CA PRO A 188 -10.91 7.76 -4.24
C PRO A 188 -10.68 8.91 -5.23
N HIS A 189 -11.61 9.84 -5.35
CA HIS A 189 -11.46 11.00 -6.25
C HIS A 189 -10.36 11.96 -5.78
N LYS A 190 -10.17 12.15 -4.46
CA LYS A 190 -9.08 12.96 -3.89
C LYS A 190 -7.74 12.28 -4.09
N ALA A 191 -7.69 10.95 -3.87
CA ALA A 191 -6.49 10.17 -4.10
C ALA A 191 -6.09 10.19 -5.59
N SER A 192 -7.06 10.01 -6.51
CA SER A 192 -6.81 10.11 -7.95
C SER A 192 -6.29 11.49 -8.34
N HIS A 193 -6.91 12.57 -7.86
CA HIS A 193 -6.46 13.93 -8.14
C HIS A 193 -5.04 14.19 -7.62
N LEU A 194 -4.72 13.72 -6.40
CA LEU A 194 -3.39 13.81 -5.83
C LEU A 194 -2.34 13.11 -6.73
N LEU A 195 -2.64 11.90 -7.19
CA LEU A 195 -1.76 11.16 -8.09
C LEU A 195 -1.59 11.86 -9.45
N GLU A 196 -2.66 12.40 -10.02
CA GLU A 196 -2.63 13.15 -11.28
C GLU A 196 -1.79 14.42 -11.18
N THR A 197 -1.87 15.13 -10.04
CA THR A 197 -1.07 16.34 -9.78
C THR A 197 0.43 16.04 -9.78
N GLU A 198 0.83 14.85 -9.32
CA GLU A 198 2.21 14.38 -9.31
C GLU A 198 2.65 13.69 -10.62
N GLY A 199 1.81 13.72 -11.67
CA GLY A 199 2.16 13.25 -13.01
C GLY A 199 1.76 11.80 -13.33
N PHE A 200 1.01 11.14 -12.45
CA PHE A 200 0.45 9.82 -12.77
C PHE A 200 -0.76 9.92 -13.69
N LYS A 201 -0.88 8.97 -14.61
CA LYS A 201 -2.10 8.72 -15.38
C LYS A 201 -2.95 7.67 -14.67
N ILE A 202 -4.16 8.02 -14.24
CA ILE A 202 -5.09 7.06 -13.65
C ILE A 202 -5.65 6.12 -14.72
N LEU A 203 -5.44 4.82 -14.56
CA LEU A 203 -5.93 3.80 -15.49
C LEU A 203 -7.28 3.24 -15.06
N THR A 204 -7.45 3.00 -13.76
CA THR A 204 -8.72 2.46 -13.23
C THR A 204 -8.85 2.66 -11.73
N VAL A 205 -10.11 2.78 -11.27
CA VAL A 205 -10.51 2.66 -9.87
C VAL A 205 -11.47 1.48 -9.76
N ASN A 206 -11.17 0.54 -8.86
CA ASN A 206 -12.00 -0.62 -8.58
C ASN A 206 -12.33 -0.69 -7.09
N TYR A 207 -13.54 -1.13 -6.75
CA TYR A 207 -14.01 -1.34 -5.39
C TYR A 207 -14.17 -2.83 -5.13
N LEU A 208 -13.62 -3.32 -4.01
CA LEU A 208 -13.51 -4.75 -3.72
C LEU A 208 -13.92 -5.04 -2.27
N PHE A 209 -14.07 -6.35 -1.98
CA PHE A 209 -14.50 -6.84 -0.67
C PHE A 209 -15.91 -6.35 -0.31
N ILE A 210 -16.89 -6.72 -1.15
CA ILE A 210 -18.30 -6.38 -0.97
C ILE A 210 -18.95 -7.37 0.02
N PHE A 211 -18.67 -8.67 -0.16
CA PHE A 211 -19.34 -9.75 0.58
C PHE A 211 -18.44 -10.33 1.68
N PRO A 212 -18.88 -10.26 2.97
CA PRO A 212 -18.18 -10.90 4.09
C PRO A 212 -18.19 -12.43 3.94
N LYS A 213 -17.46 -13.14 4.81
CA LYS A 213 -17.35 -14.61 4.76
C LYS A 213 -18.71 -15.33 4.78
N LEU A 214 -19.66 -14.83 5.53
CA LEU A 214 -21.02 -15.38 5.60
C LEU A 214 -21.69 -15.42 4.22
N LEU A 215 -21.41 -14.43 3.37
CA LEU A 215 -21.95 -14.30 2.01
C LEU A 215 -20.95 -14.73 0.93
N ARG A 216 -20.00 -15.61 1.26
CA ARG A 216 -18.90 -16.00 0.36
C ARG A 216 -19.36 -16.59 -0.97
N ILE A 217 -20.54 -17.19 -1.02
CA ILE A 217 -21.13 -17.75 -2.25
C ILE A 217 -21.42 -16.66 -3.30
N LEU A 218 -21.65 -15.41 -2.87
CA LEU A 218 -21.92 -14.26 -3.74
C LEU A 218 -20.65 -13.57 -4.26
N ARG A 219 -19.46 -13.90 -3.71
CA ARG A 219 -18.18 -13.26 -4.09
C ARG A 219 -17.84 -13.32 -5.59
N PRO A 220 -18.20 -14.39 -6.35
CA PRO A 220 -18.00 -14.37 -7.80
C PRO A 220 -18.70 -13.21 -8.52
N LEU A 221 -19.79 -12.68 -7.94
CA LEU A 221 -20.53 -11.54 -8.48
C LEU A 221 -19.83 -10.20 -8.23
N GLU A 222 -18.88 -10.10 -7.30
CA GLU A 222 -18.15 -8.85 -6.98
C GLU A 222 -17.51 -8.22 -8.23
N ARG A 223 -17.06 -9.05 -9.18
CA ARG A 223 -16.48 -8.56 -10.44
C ARG A 223 -17.44 -7.71 -11.28
N LEU A 224 -18.76 -7.94 -11.15
CA LEU A 224 -19.79 -7.14 -11.86
C LEU A 224 -19.97 -5.78 -11.21
N PHE A 225 -19.71 -5.68 -9.90
CA PHE A 225 -19.93 -4.48 -9.10
C PHE A 225 -18.64 -3.70 -8.81
N LYS A 226 -17.48 -4.15 -9.31
CA LYS A 226 -16.18 -3.56 -8.99
C LYS A 226 -16.02 -2.08 -9.35
N LYS A 227 -16.93 -1.51 -10.13
CA LYS A 227 -16.97 -0.07 -10.46
C LYS A 227 -17.92 0.73 -9.57
N LEU A 228 -18.74 0.07 -8.77
CA LEU A 228 -19.62 0.72 -7.81
C LEU A 228 -18.90 0.94 -6.48
N PRO A 229 -19.04 2.10 -5.82
CA PRO A 229 -18.29 2.45 -4.61
C PRO A 229 -18.85 1.77 -3.33
N ILE A 230 -19.21 0.49 -3.42
CA ILE A 230 -19.83 -0.29 -2.34
C ILE A 230 -18.87 -1.27 -1.65
N GLY A 231 -17.68 -1.53 -2.20
CA GLY A 231 -16.67 -2.38 -1.56
C GLY A 231 -16.04 -1.73 -0.33
N CYS A 232 -15.54 -2.55 0.60
CA CYS A 232 -14.86 -2.06 1.81
C CYS A 232 -13.52 -1.38 1.50
N GLN A 233 -12.87 -1.77 0.41
CA GLN A 233 -11.62 -1.17 -0.06
C GLN A 233 -11.72 -0.75 -1.51
N TYR A 234 -10.88 0.17 -1.92
CA TYR A 234 -10.67 0.52 -3.33
C TYR A 234 -9.21 0.33 -3.75
N LEU A 235 -9.03 0.04 -5.03
CA LEU A 235 -7.75 0.00 -5.71
C LEU A 235 -7.72 1.08 -6.79
N ILE A 236 -6.72 1.95 -6.74
CA ILE A 236 -6.35 2.82 -7.85
C ILE A 236 -5.14 2.20 -8.54
N ILE A 237 -5.22 2.03 -9.86
CA ILE A 237 -4.06 1.68 -10.69
C ILE A 237 -3.70 2.91 -11.48
N ALA A 238 -2.48 3.39 -11.29
CA ALA A 238 -1.94 4.55 -11.96
C ALA A 238 -0.62 4.21 -12.65
N GLN A 239 -0.32 4.89 -13.75
CA GLN A 239 0.90 4.70 -14.53
C GLN A 239 1.73 5.97 -14.48
N LYS A 240 3.04 5.82 -14.25
CA LYS A 240 4.01 6.90 -14.41
C LYS A 240 4.12 7.24 -15.91
N ALA A 241 3.86 8.50 -16.25
CA ALA A 241 3.97 9.02 -17.62
C ALA A 241 5.42 9.10 -18.09
#